data_d1a75bc0d3975eedbeb5e66b31a700f0
#
_entry.id   d1a75bc0d3975eedbeb5e66b31a700f0
#
_cell.length_a   1.000
_cell.length_b   1.000
_cell.length_c   1.000
_cell.angle_alpha   90.00
_cell.angle_beta   90.00
_cell.angle_gamma   90.00
#
_symmetry.space_group_name_H-M   'P 1'
#
loop_
_entity.id
_entity.type
_entity.pdbx_description
1 polymer ?
#
loop_
_entity_poly.entity_id
_entity_poly.type
_entity_poly.pdbx_seq_one_letter_code
_entity_poly.pdbx_strand_id
1 'polypeptide(L)'
;MKKTNTNISSKQKNVPFPKPNPKWGREEESESFAQKVRLFRQGRLSEDDFRRFRLQHGAYGSRLQMNYSMVRIKIPSGEISPEQLETIASLSEAFSIGSAHVSTRQNIQLHWVQLEDVSEVMRGLVEVGLTTREACGNTVRNVMCSHFAGVCQEEAFDATPYAKAIARFFIRNPMCQNLPRKFKINFGCCNRHGLVRIADIGLIPVTKDGERGFKIYLGGGLGAASFIGHLLEDFTPENKLLSTSMATIRLFDRHGNRENMARNRMRYLVHEMGWDKFQKMIFKERSIVQ
;
A
#
# COMPACT_ATOMS: atom_id res chain seq x y z
N MET A 1 -1.40 -41.23 -47.40
CA MET A 1 -0.80 -40.48 -46.30
C MET A 1 -0.46 -39.09 -46.82
N LYS A 2 -1.31 -38.06 -46.56
CA LYS A 2 -1.07 -36.67 -46.92
C LYS A 2 -0.52 -35.97 -45.67
N LYS A 3 0.73 -35.45 -45.75
CA LYS A 3 1.31 -34.59 -44.74
C LYS A 3 0.76 -33.18 -44.91
N THR A 4 -0.02 -32.70 -43.95
CA THR A 4 -0.44 -31.32 -43.84
C THR A 4 0.66 -30.50 -43.14
N ASN A 5 1.38 -29.71 -43.92
CA ASN A 5 2.29 -28.68 -43.41
C ASN A 5 1.46 -27.51 -42.88
N THR A 6 1.39 -27.31 -41.58
CA THR A 6 0.89 -26.11 -40.95
C THR A 6 2.04 -25.14 -40.76
N ASN A 7 2.14 -24.17 -41.68
CA ASN A 7 3.00 -22.99 -41.51
C ASN A 7 2.47 -22.11 -40.40
N ILE A 8 3.08 -22.15 -39.23
CA ILE A 8 2.85 -21.19 -38.16
C ILE A 8 3.69 -19.96 -38.49
N SER A 9 3.04 -18.95 -39.04
CA SER A 9 3.61 -17.63 -39.29
C SER A 9 4.01 -16.98 -37.97
N SER A 10 5.30 -16.89 -37.71
CA SER A 10 5.91 -16.17 -36.58
C SER A 10 5.79 -14.65 -36.78
N LYS A 11 4.63 -14.08 -36.54
CA LYS A 11 4.53 -12.65 -36.22
C LYS A 11 4.74 -12.49 -34.73
N GLN A 12 5.99 -12.51 -34.29
CA GLN A 12 6.39 -11.93 -33.00
C GLN A 12 6.08 -10.43 -33.11
N LYS A 13 4.91 -10.03 -32.59
CA LYS A 13 4.68 -8.63 -32.26
C LYS A 13 5.69 -8.26 -31.19
N ASN A 14 6.57 -7.29 -31.50
CA ASN A 14 7.38 -6.62 -30.50
C ASN A 14 6.44 -6.03 -29.44
N VAL A 15 6.23 -6.77 -28.35
CA VAL A 15 5.61 -6.24 -27.16
C VAL A 15 6.64 -5.29 -26.56
N PRO A 16 6.38 -3.98 -26.50
CA PRO A 16 7.34 -3.07 -25.91
C PRO A 16 7.54 -3.50 -24.47
N PHE A 17 8.81 -3.72 -24.07
CA PHE A 17 9.15 -3.96 -22.68
C PHE A 17 8.47 -2.89 -21.81
N PRO A 18 7.82 -3.27 -20.71
CA PRO A 18 7.20 -2.30 -19.82
C PRO A 18 8.27 -1.29 -19.40
N LYS A 19 7.89 0.01 -19.44
CA LYS A 19 8.77 1.08 -18.95
C LYS A 19 9.25 0.72 -17.54
N PRO A 20 10.51 1.00 -17.20
CA PRO A 20 11.05 0.66 -15.89
C PRO A 20 10.11 1.14 -14.77
N ASN A 21 9.84 0.27 -13.82
CA ASN A 21 8.98 0.59 -12.67
C ASN A 21 9.46 1.90 -12.03
N PRO A 22 8.55 2.80 -11.68
CA PRO A 22 8.94 4.06 -11.06
C PRO A 22 9.74 3.78 -9.79
N LYS A 23 10.87 4.47 -9.61
CA LYS A 23 11.67 4.38 -8.39
C LYS A 23 10.84 4.84 -7.18
N TRP A 24 10.61 3.94 -6.23
CA TRP A 24 9.84 4.22 -5.01
C TRP A 24 10.75 4.59 -3.83
N GLY A 25 11.96 4.03 -3.77
CA GLY A 25 12.94 4.26 -2.72
C GLY A 25 13.73 5.56 -2.92
N ARG A 26 14.33 6.04 -1.83
CA ARG A 26 15.27 7.17 -1.79
C ARG A 26 16.47 6.79 -0.95
N GLU A 27 17.67 7.09 -1.42
CA GLU A 27 18.93 6.77 -0.74
C GLU A 27 19.02 7.42 0.64
N GLU A 28 18.56 8.67 0.77
CA GLU A 28 18.59 9.43 2.01
C GLU A 28 17.82 8.74 3.15
N GLU A 29 16.87 7.86 2.82
CA GLU A 29 16.10 7.12 3.81
C GLU A 29 16.95 6.02 4.48
N SER A 30 17.84 5.35 3.73
CA SER A 30 18.76 4.35 4.26
C SER A 30 19.83 4.99 5.16
N GLU A 31 20.39 6.11 4.72
CA GLU A 31 21.37 6.88 5.50
C GLU A 31 20.77 7.43 6.80
N SER A 32 19.56 8.02 6.70
CA SER A 32 18.81 8.49 7.87
C SER A 32 18.51 7.35 8.83
N PHE A 33 18.20 6.15 8.32
CA PHE A 33 17.96 4.98 9.16
C PHE A 33 19.23 4.57 9.92
N ALA A 34 20.36 4.44 9.24
CA ALA A 34 21.65 4.13 9.85
C ALA A 34 22.04 5.13 10.94
N GLN A 35 21.83 6.43 10.68
CA GLN A 35 22.08 7.49 11.68
C GLN A 35 21.21 7.33 12.91
N LYS A 36 19.90 7.06 12.74
CA LYS A 36 18.97 6.89 13.86
C LYS A 36 19.26 5.63 14.67
N VAL A 37 19.71 4.55 14.05
CA VAL A 37 20.19 3.36 14.77
C VAL A 37 21.39 3.71 15.65
N ARG A 38 22.39 4.44 15.13
CA ARG A 38 23.56 4.88 15.93
C ARG A 38 23.14 5.74 17.13
N LEU A 39 22.25 6.72 16.94
CA LEU A 39 21.75 7.57 18.02
C LEU A 39 20.97 6.77 19.07
N PHE A 40 20.19 5.79 18.63
CA PHE A 40 19.47 4.90 19.54
C PHE A 40 20.43 4.04 20.38
N ARG A 41 21.45 3.44 19.77
CA ARG A 41 22.47 2.65 20.48
C ARG A 41 23.30 3.47 21.47
N GLN A 42 23.48 4.77 21.19
CA GLN A 42 24.15 5.71 22.09
C GLN A 42 23.25 6.24 23.23
N GLY A 43 21.98 5.80 23.30
CA GLY A 43 21.03 6.31 24.29
C GLY A 43 20.56 7.77 24.02
N ARG A 44 20.88 8.34 22.85
CA ARG A 44 20.55 9.72 22.45
C ARG A 44 19.19 9.86 21.77
N LEU A 45 18.50 8.74 21.54
CA LEU A 45 17.16 8.68 21.00
C LEU A 45 16.32 7.74 21.84
N SER A 46 15.13 8.19 22.29
CA SER A 46 14.23 7.38 23.10
C SER A 46 13.71 6.16 22.33
N GLU A 47 13.35 5.09 23.04
CA GLU A 47 12.78 3.88 22.43
C GLU A 47 11.47 4.19 21.67
N ASP A 48 10.61 5.05 22.21
CA ASP A 48 9.35 5.41 21.59
C ASP A 48 9.54 6.23 20.31
N ASP A 49 10.48 7.17 20.29
CA ASP A 49 10.80 7.95 19.11
C ASP A 49 11.43 7.08 18.01
N PHE A 50 12.38 6.22 18.42
CA PHE A 50 12.99 5.27 17.51
C PHE A 50 11.95 4.27 16.96
N ARG A 51 11.05 3.79 17.80
CA ARG A 51 9.96 2.90 17.39
C ARG A 51 9.04 3.56 16.35
N ARG A 52 8.66 4.81 16.55
CA ARG A 52 7.85 5.58 15.58
C ARG A 52 8.59 5.72 14.26
N PHE A 53 9.84 6.12 14.31
CA PHE A 53 10.69 6.28 13.14
C PHE A 53 10.85 4.97 12.34
N ARG A 54 11.31 3.88 12.99
CA ARG A 54 11.54 2.60 12.30
C ARG A 54 10.27 2.01 11.68
N LEU A 55 9.12 2.17 12.34
CA LEU A 55 7.84 1.71 11.78
C LEU A 55 7.49 2.45 10.50
N GLN A 56 7.72 3.75 10.41
CA GLN A 56 7.52 4.51 9.16
C GLN A 56 8.47 4.05 8.05
N HIS A 57 9.63 3.51 8.39
CA HIS A 57 10.61 2.96 7.47
C HIS A 57 10.46 1.45 7.22
N GLY A 58 9.35 0.87 7.63
CA GLY A 58 9.01 -0.53 7.34
C GLY A 58 9.69 -1.56 8.24
N ALA A 59 10.42 -1.13 9.28
CA ALA A 59 11.10 -2.04 10.20
C ALA A 59 10.28 -2.28 11.48
N TYR A 60 9.89 -3.53 11.73
CA TYR A 60 9.28 -3.98 12.96
C TYR A 60 10.34 -4.65 13.85
N GLY A 61 10.49 -4.20 15.09
CA GLY A 61 11.30 -4.93 16.08
C GLY A 61 10.69 -6.29 16.41
N SER A 62 11.53 -7.28 16.51
CA SER A 62 11.12 -8.59 17.03
C SER A 62 10.68 -8.46 18.49
N ARG A 63 9.58 -9.13 18.84
CA ARG A 63 9.14 -9.22 20.25
C ARG A 63 9.96 -10.23 21.06
N LEU A 64 10.61 -11.17 20.36
CA LEU A 64 11.36 -12.26 20.97
C LEU A 64 12.85 -11.94 21.13
N GLN A 65 13.39 -11.08 20.27
CA GLN A 65 14.82 -10.72 20.26
C GLN A 65 14.98 -9.25 19.89
N MET A 66 15.41 -8.42 20.84
CA MET A 66 15.47 -6.95 20.71
C MET A 66 16.41 -6.44 19.60
N ASN A 67 17.37 -7.25 19.15
CA ASN A 67 18.33 -6.88 18.12
C ASN A 67 17.88 -7.18 16.70
N TYR A 68 16.75 -7.88 16.52
CA TYR A 68 16.26 -8.26 15.20
C TYR A 68 15.00 -7.51 14.80
N SER A 69 14.86 -7.31 13.51
CA SER A 69 13.71 -6.65 12.89
C SER A 69 13.10 -7.51 11.78
N MET A 70 11.81 -7.36 11.59
CA MET A 70 11.15 -7.75 10.35
C MET A 70 11.12 -6.52 9.44
N VAL A 71 11.76 -6.61 8.29
CA VAL A 71 11.75 -5.57 7.24
C VAL A 71 10.64 -5.88 6.26
N ARG A 72 9.74 -4.92 6.05
CA ARG A 72 8.62 -5.06 5.09
C ARG A 72 8.84 -4.20 3.88
N ILE A 73 8.93 -4.85 2.73
CA ILE A 73 9.12 -4.24 1.43
C ILE A 73 7.75 -3.87 0.86
N LYS A 74 7.55 -2.60 0.51
CA LYS A 74 6.30 -2.08 -0.06
C LYS A 74 6.32 -2.30 -1.58
N ILE A 75 5.30 -2.98 -2.08
CA ILE A 75 5.14 -3.29 -3.50
C ILE A 75 3.78 -2.75 -3.95
N PRO A 76 3.72 -1.47 -4.40
CA PRO A 76 2.48 -0.86 -4.84
C PRO A 76 1.82 -1.64 -5.98
N SER A 77 0.50 -1.83 -5.88
CA SER A 77 -0.32 -2.67 -6.77
C SER A 77 0.08 -4.15 -6.85
N GLY A 78 1.10 -4.58 -6.10
CA GLY A 78 1.55 -5.98 -6.08
C GLY A 78 2.43 -6.38 -7.25
N GLU A 79 2.84 -5.45 -8.11
CA GLU A 79 3.71 -5.73 -9.25
C GLU A 79 5.18 -5.72 -8.85
N ILE A 80 5.88 -6.77 -9.24
CA ILE A 80 7.31 -6.95 -8.99
C ILE A 80 7.99 -7.48 -10.25
N SER A 81 9.17 -6.93 -10.59
CA SER A 81 9.98 -7.43 -11.71
C SER A 81 10.85 -8.63 -11.28
N PRO A 82 11.31 -9.45 -12.23
CA PRO A 82 12.29 -10.51 -11.94
C PRO A 82 13.55 -9.99 -11.24
N GLU A 83 14.12 -8.89 -11.70
CA GLU A 83 15.30 -8.24 -11.10
C GLU A 83 15.04 -7.83 -9.64
N GLN A 84 13.87 -7.26 -9.36
CA GLN A 84 13.47 -6.92 -8.00
C GLN A 84 13.33 -8.15 -7.10
N LEU A 85 12.78 -9.24 -7.65
CA LEU A 85 12.64 -10.49 -6.90
C LEU A 85 14.00 -11.15 -6.62
N GLU A 86 14.91 -11.16 -7.59
CA GLU A 86 16.29 -11.63 -7.43
C GLU A 86 17.04 -10.83 -6.37
N THR A 87 16.90 -9.50 -6.39
CA THR A 87 17.49 -8.64 -5.37
C THR A 87 16.94 -8.95 -3.97
N ILE A 88 15.62 -9.14 -3.84
CA ILE A 88 15.03 -9.53 -2.55
C ILE A 88 15.56 -10.90 -2.08
N ALA A 89 15.73 -11.86 -2.98
CA ALA A 89 16.30 -13.17 -2.66
C ALA A 89 17.74 -13.02 -2.14
N SER A 90 18.60 -12.32 -2.85
CA SER A 90 20.00 -12.06 -2.46
C SER A 90 20.09 -11.33 -1.11
N LEU A 91 19.25 -10.33 -0.88
CA LEU A 91 19.17 -9.62 0.41
C LEU A 91 18.68 -10.53 1.54
N SER A 92 17.76 -11.45 1.23
CA SER A 92 17.28 -12.44 2.22
C SER A 92 18.37 -13.43 2.61
N GLU A 93 19.17 -13.88 1.66
CA GLU A 93 20.30 -14.78 1.91
C GLU A 93 21.41 -14.09 2.70
N ALA A 94 21.73 -12.84 2.36
CA ALA A 94 22.82 -12.09 2.99
C ALA A 94 22.47 -11.57 4.40
N PHE A 95 21.24 -11.11 4.65
CA PHE A 95 20.87 -10.35 5.84
C PHE A 95 19.70 -10.94 6.65
N SER A 96 19.10 -12.04 6.19
CA SER A 96 17.95 -12.68 6.83
C SER A 96 18.18 -14.20 6.96
N ILE A 97 17.15 -15.00 6.86
CA ILE A 97 17.20 -16.47 6.99
C ILE A 97 17.12 -17.20 5.66
N GLY A 98 17.39 -16.54 4.53
CA GLY A 98 17.29 -17.12 3.19
C GLY A 98 15.86 -17.40 2.72
N SER A 99 14.86 -16.88 3.45
CA SER A 99 13.44 -17.00 3.07
C SER A 99 12.68 -15.70 3.28
N ALA A 100 11.63 -15.50 2.47
CA ALA A 100 10.78 -14.32 2.52
C ALA A 100 9.31 -14.70 2.66
N HIS A 101 8.53 -13.84 3.33
CA HIS A 101 7.10 -14.05 3.55
C HIS A 101 6.28 -13.08 2.70
N VAL A 102 5.38 -13.60 1.87
CA VAL A 102 4.41 -12.80 1.13
C VAL A 102 3.23 -12.47 2.02
N SER A 103 2.96 -11.19 2.22
CA SER A 103 1.86 -10.75 3.08
C SER A 103 0.53 -10.67 2.35
N THR A 104 -0.59 -10.72 3.10
CA THR A 104 -1.95 -10.54 2.58
C THR A 104 -2.21 -9.15 1.96
N ARG A 105 -1.22 -8.27 1.92
CA ARG A 105 -1.29 -6.93 1.31
C ARG A 105 -0.24 -6.73 0.23
N GLN A 106 0.10 -7.80 -0.49
CA GLN A 106 1.02 -7.72 -1.63
C GLN A 106 2.37 -7.06 -1.24
N ASN A 107 2.88 -7.36 -0.05
CA ASN A 107 4.21 -6.95 0.40
C ASN A 107 5.06 -8.19 0.64
N ILE A 108 6.37 -8.03 0.57
CA ILE A 108 7.31 -9.07 0.98
C ILE A 108 7.95 -8.67 2.32
N GLN A 109 8.20 -9.64 3.18
CA GLN A 109 8.77 -9.45 4.51
C GLN A 109 10.02 -10.31 4.66
N LEU A 110 11.12 -9.70 5.06
CA LEU A 110 12.33 -10.37 5.51
C LEU A 110 12.33 -10.38 7.04
N HIS A 111 12.44 -11.56 7.63
CA HIS A 111 12.46 -11.75 9.08
C HIS A 111 13.90 -11.92 9.57
N TRP A 112 14.13 -11.61 10.84
CA TRP A 112 15.42 -11.81 11.50
C TRP A 112 16.56 -10.97 10.91
N VAL A 113 16.28 -9.82 10.33
CA VAL A 113 17.30 -8.86 9.91
C VAL A 113 17.86 -8.18 11.17
N GLN A 114 19.18 -8.18 11.35
CA GLN A 114 19.80 -7.43 12.45
C GLN A 114 19.49 -5.94 12.29
N LEU A 115 19.30 -5.25 13.40
CA LEU A 115 18.89 -3.84 13.37
C LEU A 115 19.92 -2.97 12.62
N GLU A 116 21.18 -3.28 12.77
CA GLU A 116 22.31 -2.61 12.12
C GLU A 116 22.31 -2.79 10.61
N ASP A 117 21.83 -3.94 10.12
CA ASP A 117 21.84 -4.30 8.69
C ASP A 117 20.59 -3.79 7.94
N VAL A 118 19.58 -3.28 8.65
CA VAL A 118 18.35 -2.77 8.01
C VAL A 118 18.64 -1.69 6.98
N SER A 119 19.61 -0.82 7.24
CA SER A 119 20.01 0.24 6.29
C SER A 119 20.63 -0.31 5.01
N GLU A 120 21.39 -1.40 5.09
CA GLU A 120 21.97 -2.08 3.93
C GLU A 120 20.89 -2.76 3.09
N VAL A 121 19.94 -3.44 3.74
CA VAL A 121 18.77 -4.00 3.06
C VAL A 121 17.99 -2.89 2.35
N MET A 122 17.77 -1.74 3.00
CA MET A 122 17.09 -0.60 2.38
C MET A 122 17.85 -0.07 1.15
N ARG A 123 19.19 0.02 1.22
CA ARG A 123 20.02 0.49 0.12
C ARG A 123 19.90 -0.43 -1.11
N GLY A 124 20.07 -1.75 -0.92
CA GLY A 124 19.91 -2.70 -2.01
C GLY A 124 18.51 -2.68 -2.64
N LEU A 125 17.47 -2.45 -1.86
CA LEU A 125 16.10 -2.29 -2.39
C LEU A 125 15.96 -1.01 -3.24
N VAL A 126 16.59 0.09 -2.84
CA VAL A 126 16.54 1.37 -3.57
C VAL A 126 17.19 1.26 -4.94
N GLU A 127 18.28 0.49 -5.09
CA GLU A 127 18.98 0.27 -6.35
C GLU A 127 18.04 -0.27 -7.44
N VAL A 128 17.13 -1.19 -7.07
CA VAL A 128 16.10 -1.74 -7.97
C VAL A 128 14.77 -1.00 -7.89
N GLY A 129 14.74 0.19 -7.30
CA GLY A 129 13.55 1.05 -7.22
C GLY A 129 12.49 0.64 -6.22
N LEU A 130 12.76 -0.28 -5.30
CA LEU A 130 11.85 -0.68 -4.21
C LEU A 130 12.00 0.22 -2.98
N THR A 131 11.07 0.13 -2.05
CA THR A 131 11.08 0.88 -0.79
C THR A 131 10.45 0.09 0.35
N THR A 132 10.87 0.41 1.56
CA THR A 132 10.23 -0.04 2.80
C THR A 132 9.34 1.05 3.41
N ARG A 133 9.38 2.27 2.84
CA ARG A 133 8.70 3.46 3.38
C ARG A 133 7.21 3.23 3.56
N GLU A 134 6.70 3.50 4.77
CA GLU A 134 5.28 3.38 5.15
C GLU A 134 4.66 1.98 4.95
N ALA A 135 5.48 0.96 4.80
CA ALA A 135 4.99 -0.41 4.81
C ALA A 135 4.46 -0.82 6.20
N CYS A 136 4.84 -0.06 7.23
CA CYS A 136 4.41 -0.21 8.62
C CYS A 136 3.91 1.14 9.19
N GLY A 137 3.60 1.20 10.49
CA GLY A 137 3.21 2.45 11.18
C GLY A 137 1.75 2.89 10.96
N ASN A 138 1.47 4.09 11.43
CA ASN A 138 0.16 4.75 11.33
C ASN A 138 0.13 5.68 10.11
N THR A 139 0.21 5.08 8.95
CA THR A 139 0.35 5.73 7.65
C THR A 139 -0.60 5.10 6.64
N VAL A 140 -0.66 5.67 5.44
CA VAL A 140 -1.27 4.99 4.29
C VAL A 140 -0.36 3.82 3.91
N ARG A 141 -0.90 2.61 4.09
CA ARG A 141 -0.19 1.36 3.84
C ARG A 141 -0.08 1.11 2.34
N ASN A 142 0.50 -0.02 1.96
CA ASN A 142 0.56 -0.39 0.56
C ASN A 142 -0.82 -0.25 -0.10
N VAL A 143 -0.89 0.46 -1.22
CA VAL A 143 -2.10 0.53 -2.05
C VAL A 143 -2.12 -0.75 -2.89
N MET A 144 -3.15 -1.56 -2.70
CA MET A 144 -3.32 -2.82 -3.39
C MET A 144 -4.14 -2.64 -4.66
N CYS A 145 -3.84 -3.45 -5.66
CA CYS A 145 -4.72 -3.67 -6.80
C CYS A 145 -5.05 -5.17 -6.89
N SER A 146 -6.20 -5.51 -7.47
CA SER A 146 -6.54 -6.90 -7.73
C SER A 146 -5.45 -7.58 -8.56
N HIS A 147 -5.07 -8.79 -8.20
CA HIS A 147 -4.13 -9.59 -8.99
C HIS A 147 -4.71 -10.05 -10.35
N PHE A 148 -6.00 -9.83 -10.58
CA PHE A 148 -6.66 -10.03 -11.87
C PHE A 148 -6.81 -8.73 -12.68
N ALA A 149 -6.33 -7.57 -12.18
CA ALA A 149 -6.40 -6.32 -12.93
C ALA A 149 -5.66 -6.44 -14.27
N GLY A 150 -6.27 -5.94 -15.33
CA GLY A 150 -5.77 -6.04 -16.69
C GLY A 150 -6.10 -7.33 -17.44
N VAL A 151 -6.62 -8.38 -16.72
CA VAL A 151 -6.99 -9.69 -17.33
C VAL A 151 -8.39 -10.17 -16.94
N CYS A 152 -9.07 -9.47 -16.04
CA CYS A 152 -10.41 -9.83 -15.59
C CYS A 152 -11.44 -9.48 -16.66
N GLN A 153 -12.22 -10.46 -17.10
CA GLN A 153 -13.26 -10.26 -18.15
C GLN A 153 -14.39 -9.31 -17.73
N GLU A 154 -14.61 -9.14 -16.42
CA GLU A 154 -15.65 -8.23 -15.88
C GLU A 154 -15.10 -6.85 -15.54
N GLU A 155 -13.84 -6.55 -15.87
CA GLU A 155 -13.20 -5.29 -15.57
C GLU A 155 -13.65 -4.20 -16.56
N ALA A 156 -14.13 -3.07 -16.04
CA ALA A 156 -14.50 -1.94 -16.89
C ALA A 156 -13.28 -1.28 -17.58
N PHE A 157 -12.16 -1.24 -16.85
CA PHE A 157 -10.83 -0.82 -17.31
C PHE A 157 -9.77 -1.20 -16.28
N ASP A 158 -8.51 -1.28 -16.69
CA ASP A 158 -7.39 -1.58 -15.80
C ASP A 158 -7.21 -0.48 -14.73
N ALA A 159 -7.40 -0.85 -13.47
CA ALA A 159 -7.28 0.04 -12.32
C ALA A 159 -5.82 0.23 -11.83
N THR A 160 -4.86 -0.53 -12.35
CA THR A 160 -3.46 -0.52 -11.91
C THR A 160 -2.80 0.85 -12.01
N PRO A 161 -2.95 1.63 -13.11
CA PRO A 161 -2.37 2.97 -13.21
C PRO A 161 -2.88 3.92 -12.12
N TYR A 162 -4.16 3.81 -11.77
CA TYR A 162 -4.77 4.64 -10.71
C TYR A 162 -4.27 4.24 -9.32
N ALA A 163 -4.12 2.94 -9.06
CA ALA A 163 -3.55 2.45 -7.81
C ALA A 163 -2.12 2.96 -7.61
N LYS A 164 -1.29 2.93 -8.67
CA LYS A 164 0.07 3.47 -8.66
C LYS A 164 0.08 4.99 -8.45
N ALA A 165 -0.81 5.73 -9.10
CA ALA A 165 -0.93 7.18 -8.94
C ALA A 165 -1.29 7.56 -7.49
N ILE A 166 -2.29 6.89 -6.92
CA ILE A 166 -2.70 7.07 -5.51
C ILE A 166 -1.56 6.70 -4.55
N ALA A 167 -0.86 5.59 -4.79
CA ALA A 167 0.29 5.20 -3.98
C ALA A 167 1.40 6.25 -4.02
N ARG A 168 1.68 6.82 -5.21
CA ARG A 168 2.70 7.84 -5.41
C ARG A 168 2.34 9.15 -4.73
N PHE A 169 1.08 9.54 -4.76
CA PHE A 169 0.61 10.76 -4.10
C PHE A 169 0.72 10.69 -2.57
N PHE A 170 0.38 9.53 -1.98
CA PHE A 170 0.34 9.40 -0.52
C PHE A 170 1.66 9.00 0.12
N ILE A 171 2.60 8.41 -0.63
CA ILE A 171 3.91 8.08 -0.08
C ILE A 171 4.67 9.36 0.29
N ARG A 172 5.19 9.43 1.51
CA ARG A 172 5.87 10.60 2.10
C ARG A 172 5.01 11.84 2.25
N ASN A 173 3.71 11.76 1.94
CA ASN A 173 2.83 12.89 2.13
C ASN A 173 2.77 13.26 3.63
N PRO A 174 3.09 14.52 4.02
CA PRO A 174 3.12 14.93 5.42
C PRO A 174 1.81 14.66 6.17
N MET A 175 0.66 14.82 5.50
CA MET A 175 -0.67 14.56 6.05
C MET A 175 -0.86 13.10 6.50
N CYS A 176 -0.09 12.16 5.92
CA CYS A 176 -0.27 10.74 6.15
C CYS A 176 0.76 10.12 7.10
N GLN A 177 1.66 10.93 7.73
CA GLN A 177 2.77 10.40 8.52
C GLN A 177 2.38 10.03 9.96
N ASN A 178 1.26 10.54 10.47
CA ASN A 178 0.82 10.29 11.84
C ASN A 178 -0.71 10.19 11.92
N LEU A 179 -1.30 9.30 11.15
CA LEU A 179 -2.74 9.02 11.21
C LEU A 179 -3.12 8.36 12.55
N PRO A 180 -4.39 8.38 12.98
CA PRO A 180 -4.83 7.66 14.18
C PRO A 180 -4.44 6.18 14.16
N ARG A 181 -4.48 5.55 12.98
CA ARG A 181 -4.06 4.16 12.74
C ARG A 181 -3.70 3.94 11.28
N LYS A 182 -3.12 2.74 10.99
CA LYS A 182 -2.89 2.27 9.61
C LYS A 182 -4.13 2.46 8.74
N PHE A 183 -3.94 3.03 7.55
CA PHE A 183 -4.98 3.28 6.57
C PHE A 183 -4.76 2.42 5.33
N LYS A 184 -5.80 1.78 4.81
CA LYS A 184 -5.72 0.79 3.74
C LYS A 184 -6.57 1.22 2.55
N ILE A 185 -5.98 1.24 1.36
CA ILE A 185 -6.65 1.51 0.09
C ILE A 185 -6.51 0.27 -0.79
N ASN A 186 -7.63 -0.22 -1.33
CA ASN A 186 -7.66 -1.40 -2.20
C ASN A 186 -8.45 -1.10 -3.47
N PHE A 187 -7.84 -1.39 -4.61
CA PHE A 187 -8.51 -1.41 -5.90
C PHE A 187 -8.91 -2.86 -6.25
N GLY A 188 -10.16 -3.07 -6.61
CA GLY A 188 -10.64 -4.30 -7.24
C GLY A 188 -10.62 -4.16 -8.75
N CYS A 189 -10.76 -5.28 -9.48
CA CYS A 189 -11.02 -5.26 -10.91
C CYS A 189 -12.54 -5.33 -11.20
N CYS A 190 -13.31 -5.99 -10.34
CA CYS A 190 -14.76 -6.15 -10.47
C CYS A 190 -15.41 -6.37 -9.08
N ASN A 191 -16.73 -6.58 -9.06
CA ASN A 191 -17.47 -6.82 -7.80
C ASN A 191 -17.13 -8.15 -7.11
N ARG A 192 -16.59 -9.13 -7.83
CA ARG A 192 -16.29 -10.49 -7.30
C ARG A 192 -14.89 -10.60 -6.72
N HIS A 193 -13.94 -9.85 -7.25
CA HIS A 193 -12.54 -9.98 -6.90
C HIS A 193 -12.05 -8.81 -6.07
N GLY A 194 -11.22 -9.14 -5.09
CA GLY A 194 -10.50 -8.19 -4.29
C GLY A 194 -11.13 -7.92 -2.94
N LEU A 195 -10.29 -7.36 -2.10
CA LEU A 195 -10.57 -7.09 -0.70
C LEU A 195 -11.13 -5.65 -0.53
N VAL A 196 -11.98 -5.23 -1.49
CA VAL A 196 -12.47 -3.86 -1.60
C VAL A 196 -13.32 -3.50 -0.38
N ARG A 197 -14.29 -4.35 -0.05
CA ARG A 197 -15.26 -4.07 1.02
C ARG A 197 -14.70 -4.14 2.45
N ILE A 198 -13.46 -4.64 2.60
CA ILE A 198 -12.78 -4.75 3.90
C ILE A 198 -11.58 -3.80 4.02
N ALA A 199 -11.54 -2.79 3.17
CA ALA A 199 -10.54 -1.71 3.21
C ALA A 199 -11.13 -0.43 3.82
N ASP A 200 -10.26 0.48 4.25
CA ASP A 200 -10.69 1.81 4.69
C ASP A 200 -11.24 2.60 3.49
N ILE A 201 -10.59 2.51 2.32
CA ILE A 201 -11.15 2.89 1.01
C ILE A 201 -11.06 1.68 0.08
N GLY A 202 -12.18 1.28 -0.48
CA GLY A 202 -12.27 0.26 -1.52
C GLY A 202 -12.82 0.83 -2.81
N LEU A 203 -12.22 0.49 -3.95
CA LEU A 203 -12.44 1.11 -5.25
C LEU A 203 -12.65 0.02 -6.30
N ILE A 204 -13.72 0.13 -7.07
CA ILE A 204 -14.00 -0.76 -8.21
C ILE A 204 -14.13 0.10 -9.46
N PRO A 205 -13.38 -0.17 -10.54
CA PRO A 205 -13.51 0.55 -11.80
C PRO A 205 -14.89 0.32 -12.41
N VAL A 206 -15.53 1.38 -12.84
CA VAL A 206 -16.83 1.38 -13.52
C VAL A 206 -16.84 2.41 -14.64
N THR A 207 -17.63 2.16 -15.68
CA THR A 207 -17.89 3.12 -16.75
C THR A 207 -19.35 3.51 -16.73
N LYS A 208 -19.63 4.80 -16.83
CA LYS A 208 -20.99 5.34 -16.92
C LYS A 208 -21.04 6.39 -18.04
N ASP A 209 -21.95 6.24 -18.98
CA ASP A 209 -22.13 7.16 -20.12
C ASP A 209 -20.81 7.43 -20.90
N GLY A 210 -19.96 6.41 -21.01
CA GLY A 210 -18.65 6.50 -21.65
C GLY A 210 -17.53 7.09 -20.80
N GLU A 211 -17.83 7.63 -19.63
CA GLU A 211 -16.84 8.17 -18.68
C GLU A 211 -16.31 7.09 -17.74
N ARG A 212 -15.00 7.16 -17.44
CA ARG A 212 -14.34 6.32 -16.43
C ARG A 212 -14.56 6.89 -15.05
N GLY A 213 -14.78 5.99 -14.10
CA GLY A 213 -14.96 6.35 -12.70
C GLY A 213 -14.82 5.14 -11.79
N PHE A 214 -15.14 5.33 -10.52
CA PHE A 214 -15.02 4.31 -9.50
C PHE A 214 -16.27 4.24 -8.63
N LYS A 215 -16.70 3.02 -8.38
CA LYS A 215 -17.60 2.70 -7.27
C LYS A 215 -16.77 2.66 -5.98
N ILE A 216 -17.13 3.48 -4.98
CA ILE A 216 -16.30 3.66 -3.79
C ILE A 216 -17.00 3.13 -2.54
N TYR A 217 -16.28 2.32 -1.76
CA TYR A 217 -16.68 1.84 -0.44
C TYR A 217 -15.76 2.40 0.64
N LEU A 218 -16.33 2.82 1.77
CA LEU A 218 -15.61 3.40 2.90
C LEU A 218 -15.88 2.67 4.21
N GLY A 219 -14.89 2.61 5.09
CA GLY A 219 -15.07 2.16 6.47
C GLY A 219 -15.05 0.65 6.67
N GLY A 220 -14.56 -0.12 5.71
CA GLY A 220 -14.39 -1.56 5.86
C GLY A 220 -13.17 -1.95 6.70
N GLY A 221 -13.18 -3.19 7.21
CA GLY A 221 -12.04 -3.75 7.93
C GLY A 221 -12.31 -5.07 8.61
N LEU A 222 -11.26 -5.88 8.73
CA LEU A 222 -11.24 -7.13 9.50
C LEU A 222 -10.55 -6.93 10.86
N GLY A 223 -10.78 -7.84 11.76
CA GLY A 223 -10.21 -7.87 13.11
C GLY A 223 -11.23 -8.36 14.11
N ALA A 224 -11.05 -8.06 15.41
CA ALA A 224 -11.97 -8.49 16.47
C ALA A 224 -13.43 -8.07 16.22
N ALA A 225 -13.63 -6.86 15.64
CA ALA A 225 -14.91 -6.44 15.09
C ALA A 225 -14.73 -6.18 13.59
N SER A 226 -15.36 -6.99 12.75
CA SER A 226 -15.31 -6.87 11.29
C SER A 226 -16.46 -6.03 10.79
N PHE A 227 -16.17 -5.10 9.87
CA PHE A 227 -17.17 -4.25 9.23
C PHE A 227 -17.00 -4.33 7.72
N ILE A 228 -18.12 -4.39 7.02
CA ILE A 228 -18.15 -4.22 5.56
C ILE A 228 -18.24 -2.73 5.26
N GLY A 229 -17.46 -2.27 4.30
CA GLY A 229 -17.46 -0.87 3.87
C GLY A 229 -18.83 -0.46 3.30
N HIS A 230 -19.25 0.74 3.66
CA HIS A 230 -20.47 1.36 3.14
C HIS A 230 -20.21 1.93 1.74
N LEU A 231 -21.18 1.83 0.88
CA LEU A 231 -21.13 2.44 -0.45
C LEU A 231 -21.23 3.97 -0.31
N LEU A 232 -20.19 4.69 -0.74
CA LEU A 232 -20.19 6.16 -0.76
C LEU A 232 -21.07 6.67 -1.91
N GLU A 233 -20.75 6.22 -3.11
CA GLU A 233 -21.48 6.51 -4.35
C GLU A 233 -21.17 5.43 -5.40
N ASP A 234 -22.14 5.17 -6.30
CA ASP A 234 -22.00 4.16 -7.35
C ASP A 234 -21.04 4.58 -8.46
N PHE A 235 -20.84 5.90 -8.62
CA PHE A 235 -19.98 6.47 -9.64
C PHE A 235 -19.32 7.76 -9.14
N THR A 236 -18.01 7.69 -8.93
CA THR A 236 -17.14 8.84 -8.74
C THR A 236 -16.29 8.99 -10.00
N PRO A 237 -16.40 10.09 -10.77
CA PRO A 237 -15.55 10.33 -11.93
C PRO A 237 -14.05 10.24 -11.58
N GLU A 238 -13.23 9.75 -12.52
CA GLU A 238 -11.79 9.54 -12.27
C GLU A 238 -11.05 10.80 -11.79
N ASN A 239 -11.43 11.98 -12.29
CA ASN A 239 -10.85 13.26 -11.87
C ASN A 239 -11.17 13.64 -10.40
N LYS A 240 -12.17 13.00 -9.77
CA LYS A 240 -12.52 13.17 -8.34
C LYS A 240 -11.97 12.09 -7.44
N LEU A 241 -11.25 11.11 -7.98
CA LEU A 241 -10.69 9.99 -7.20
C LEU A 241 -9.74 10.48 -6.12
N LEU A 242 -8.80 11.36 -6.48
CA LEU A 242 -7.80 11.88 -5.56
C LEU A 242 -8.43 12.74 -4.47
N SER A 243 -9.30 13.69 -4.83
CA SER A 243 -9.98 14.57 -3.87
C SER A 243 -10.89 13.78 -2.91
N THR A 244 -11.55 12.72 -3.38
CA THR A 244 -12.35 11.83 -2.52
C THR A 244 -11.46 11.06 -1.53
N SER A 245 -10.32 10.55 -2.00
CA SER A 245 -9.34 9.85 -1.15
C SER A 245 -8.74 10.78 -0.10
N MET A 246 -8.36 12.01 -0.49
CA MET A 246 -7.87 13.04 0.41
C MET A 246 -8.90 13.43 1.46
N ALA A 247 -10.14 13.70 1.06
CA ALA A 247 -11.23 14.05 1.96
C ALA A 247 -11.44 12.97 3.03
N THR A 248 -11.39 11.70 2.61
CA THR A 248 -11.54 10.56 3.53
C THR A 248 -10.41 10.50 4.55
N ILE A 249 -9.16 10.67 4.12
CA ILE A 249 -7.99 10.63 5.00
C ILE A 249 -8.00 11.84 5.95
N ARG A 250 -8.33 13.04 5.47
CA ARG A 250 -8.41 14.25 6.31
C ARG A 250 -9.45 14.14 7.40
N LEU A 251 -10.63 13.58 7.09
CA LEU A 251 -11.65 13.33 8.10
C LEU A 251 -11.21 12.29 9.12
N PHE A 252 -10.56 11.21 8.66
CA PHE A 252 -9.99 10.22 9.55
C PHE A 252 -8.89 10.78 10.45
N ASP A 253 -8.03 11.63 9.92
CA ASP A 253 -6.96 12.28 10.67
C ASP A 253 -7.51 13.20 11.78
N ARG A 254 -8.53 14.01 11.46
CA ARG A 254 -9.16 14.96 12.39
C ARG A 254 -10.05 14.32 13.45
N HIS A 255 -10.82 13.29 13.09
CA HIS A 255 -11.88 12.74 13.93
C HIS A 255 -11.61 11.31 14.43
N GLY A 256 -10.60 10.64 13.93
CA GLY A 256 -10.24 9.29 14.36
C GLY A 256 -9.72 9.27 15.80
N ASN A 257 -10.13 8.25 16.54
CA ASN A 257 -9.71 8.07 17.92
C ASN A 257 -8.20 7.79 17.98
N ARG A 258 -7.46 8.57 18.77
CA ARG A 258 -6.01 8.40 18.97
C ARG A 258 -5.63 7.78 20.32
N GLU A 259 -6.55 7.79 21.27
CA GLU A 259 -6.33 7.34 22.65
C GLU A 259 -6.56 5.83 22.79
N ASN A 260 -7.69 5.34 22.25
CA ASN A 260 -8.03 3.93 22.35
C ASN A 260 -7.54 3.11 21.15
N MET A 261 -6.43 2.40 21.32
CA MET A 261 -5.82 1.56 20.27
C MET A 261 -6.75 0.46 19.74
N ALA A 262 -7.74 0.01 20.49
CA ALA A 262 -8.70 -0.99 20.05
C ALA A 262 -9.75 -0.40 19.10
N ARG A 263 -10.02 0.90 19.18
CA ARG A 263 -11.06 1.62 18.43
C ARG A 263 -10.53 2.73 17.52
N ASN A 264 -9.26 2.75 17.19
CA ASN A 264 -8.61 3.80 16.42
C ASN A 264 -8.58 3.57 14.89
N ARG A 265 -9.27 2.56 14.35
CA ARG A 265 -9.41 2.34 12.91
C ARG A 265 -10.60 3.13 12.36
N MET A 266 -10.52 3.55 11.08
CA MET A 266 -11.54 4.33 10.40
C MET A 266 -12.96 3.70 10.51
N ARG A 267 -13.07 2.37 10.46
CA ARG A 267 -14.34 1.68 10.59
C ARG A 267 -15.10 2.00 11.89
N TYR A 268 -14.37 2.23 12.99
CA TYR A 268 -14.97 2.62 14.26
C TYR A 268 -15.45 4.07 14.22
N LEU A 269 -14.67 4.98 13.61
CA LEU A 269 -15.10 6.36 13.40
C LEU A 269 -16.41 6.42 12.60
N VAL A 270 -16.50 5.65 11.50
CA VAL A 270 -17.71 5.58 10.68
C VAL A 270 -18.91 5.04 11.49
N HIS A 271 -18.68 3.99 12.28
CA HIS A 271 -19.72 3.38 13.11
C HIS A 271 -20.19 4.31 14.23
N GLU A 272 -19.29 4.98 14.93
CA GLU A 272 -19.59 5.88 16.05
C GLU A 272 -20.22 7.20 15.59
N MET A 273 -19.80 7.73 14.44
CA MET A 273 -20.37 8.97 13.86
C MET A 273 -21.72 8.75 13.21
N GLY A 274 -21.99 7.54 12.71
CA GLY A 274 -23.11 7.20 11.84
C GLY A 274 -22.81 7.49 10.37
N TRP A 275 -23.25 6.56 9.49
CA TRP A 275 -22.93 6.61 8.06
C TRP A 275 -23.41 7.90 7.38
N ASP A 276 -24.65 8.31 7.57
CA ASP A 276 -25.23 9.46 6.88
C ASP A 276 -24.48 10.77 7.19
N LYS A 277 -24.09 10.94 8.45
CA LYS A 277 -23.28 12.09 8.86
C LYS A 277 -21.89 12.04 8.25
N PHE A 278 -21.24 10.87 8.29
CA PHE A 278 -19.91 10.68 7.73
C PHE A 278 -19.89 10.93 6.22
N GLN A 279 -20.86 10.39 5.48
CA GLN A 279 -21.01 10.59 4.03
C GLN A 279 -21.19 12.09 3.67
N LYS A 280 -22.06 12.81 4.37
CA LYS A 280 -22.23 14.28 4.17
C LYS A 280 -20.94 15.04 4.40
N MET A 281 -20.18 14.66 5.42
CA MET A 281 -18.87 15.28 5.71
C MET A 281 -17.84 14.97 4.62
N ILE A 282 -17.83 13.76 4.06
CA ILE A 282 -16.95 13.42 2.92
C ILE A 282 -17.25 14.32 1.72
N PHE A 283 -18.51 14.49 1.34
CA PHE A 283 -18.86 15.33 0.19
C PHE A 283 -18.51 16.81 0.44
N LYS A 284 -18.74 17.32 1.64
CA LYS A 284 -18.32 18.67 2.02
C LYS A 284 -16.80 18.84 1.96
N GLU A 285 -16.04 17.91 2.54
CA GLU A 285 -14.58 17.97 2.54
C GLU A 285 -14.01 17.82 1.12
N ARG A 286 -14.62 16.96 0.28
CA ARG A 286 -14.22 16.78 -1.11
C ARG A 286 -14.35 18.08 -1.92
N SER A 287 -15.38 18.88 -1.68
CA SER A 287 -15.53 20.18 -2.36
C SER A 287 -14.51 21.24 -1.93
N ILE A 288 -13.86 21.03 -0.78
CA ILE A 288 -12.81 21.93 -0.28
C ILE A 288 -11.43 21.58 -0.87
N VAL A 289 -11.21 20.29 -1.17
CA VAL A 289 -9.91 19.81 -1.63
C VAL A 289 -9.85 19.58 -3.15
N GLN A 290 -10.90 19.94 -3.86
CA GLN A 290 -10.92 20.04 -5.32
C GLN A 290 -10.18 21.32 -5.75
#